data_9692c9e4a3d70c898e89655ecc44bcf7
#
_entry.id   9692c9e4a3d70c898e89655ecc44bcf7
#
_cell.length_a   1.000
_cell.length_b   1.000
_cell.length_c   1.000
_cell.angle_alpha   90.00
_cell.angle_beta   90.00
_cell.angle_gamma   90.00
#
_symmetry.space_group_name_H-M   'P 1'
#
loop_
_entity.id
_entity.type
_entity.pdbx_description
1 polymer ?
#
loop_
_entity_poly.entity_id
_entity_poly.type
_entity_poly.pdbx_seq_one_letter_code
_entity_poly.pdbx_strand_id
1 'polypeptide(L)'
;VDLSNLAPGGSMLVSWQNKPIWIIRRTQAMLDNLPSINPLLRDPYSLVEQQPSYTRNEYRSLNPEYLILIGLCTHLGCSPQIKPSLGELNHKWPGGFYCPCHGSMFDLAGRVMKGMPAPTNLRVPPYHFIDAHTLVIGEDPRLV
;
A
#
# COMPACT_ATOMS: atom_id res chain seq x y z
N VAL A 1 2.95 -12.67 11.17
CA VAL A 1 2.39 -13.11 9.88
C VAL A 1 3.46 -13.79 9.06
N ASP A 2 3.19 -14.99 8.64
CA ASP A 2 4.10 -15.76 7.79
C ASP A 2 3.86 -15.40 6.33
N LEU A 3 4.90 -14.92 5.65
CA LEU A 3 4.85 -14.50 4.25
C LEU A 3 5.49 -15.53 3.30
N SER A 4 5.95 -16.67 3.80
CA SER A 4 6.71 -17.65 3.00
C SER A 4 5.92 -18.21 1.82
N ASN A 5 4.59 -18.28 1.92
CA ASN A 5 3.73 -18.77 0.86
C ASN A 5 3.12 -17.68 -0.02
N LEU A 6 3.48 -16.42 0.20
CA LEU A 6 2.98 -15.31 -0.61
C LEU A 6 3.80 -15.22 -1.90
N ALA A 7 3.15 -15.51 -3.03
CA ALA A 7 3.81 -15.50 -4.33
C ALA A 7 4.14 -14.06 -4.79
N PRO A 8 5.17 -13.87 -5.61
CA PRO A 8 5.41 -12.57 -6.25
C PRO A 8 4.17 -12.07 -6.99
N GLY A 9 3.79 -10.82 -6.77
CA GLY A 9 2.56 -10.24 -7.32
C GLY A 9 1.31 -10.61 -6.56
N GLY A 10 1.41 -11.49 -5.57
CA GLY A 10 0.28 -11.91 -4.75
C GLY A 10 -0.04 -10.94 -3.63
N SER A 11 -1.21 -11.13 -3.04
CA SER A 11 -1.70 -10.32 -1.93
C SER A 11 -2.38 -11.19 -0.89
N MET A 12 -2.41 -10.69 0.34
CA MET A 12 -3.17 -11.32 1.42
C MET A 12 -3.79 -10.24 2.29
N LEU A 13 -4.87 -10.58 2.96
CA LEU A 13 -5.59 -9.69 3.86
C LEU A 13 -5.58 -10.31 5.25
N VAL A 14 -5.09 -9.55 6.21
CA VAL A 14 -5.06 -9.98 7.62
C VAL A 14 -5.76 -8.93 8.48
N SER A 15 -6.10 -9.30 9.72
CA SER A 15 -6.75 -8.40 10.68
C SER A 15 -5.76 -7.96 11.74
N TRP A 16 -5.79 -6.67 12.08
CA TRP A 16 -5.02 -6.07 13.17
C TRP A 16 -5.88 -5.00 13.85
N GLN A 17 -6.14 -5.16 15.15
CA GLN A 17 -6.98 -4.23 15.91
C GLN A 17 -8.33 -3.95 15.21
N ASN A 18 -8.97 -5.00 14.71
CA ASN A 18 -10.24 -4.95 13.97
C ASN A 18 -10.17 -4.12 12.67
N LYS A 19 -8.97 -3.93 12.12
CA LYS A 19 -8.76 -3.26 10.85
C LYS A 19 -8.22 -4.25 9.82
N PRO A 20 -8.66 -4.17 8.56
CA PRO A 20 -8.07 -4.98 7.49
C PRO A 20 -6.70 -4.43 7.13
N ILE A 21 -5.73 -5.33 6.97
CA ILE A 21 -4.37 -4.98 6.56
C ILE A 21 -4.08 -5.70 5.25
N TRP A 22 -3.81 -4.95 4.20
CA TRP A 22 -3.34 -5.48 2.94
C TRP A 22 -1.83 -5.71 2.99
N ILE A 23 -1.39 -6.89 2.57
CA ILE A 23 0.02 -7.24 2.39
C ILE A 23 0.19 -7.64 0.93
N ILE A 24 1.03 -6.92 0.20
CA ILE A 24 1.25 -7.13 -1.23
C ILE A 24 2.73 -7.46 -1.43
N ARG A 25 3.02 -8.59 -2.11
CA ARG A 25 4.38 -8.89 -2.54
C ARG A 25 4.58 -8.32 -3.95
N ARG A 26 5.25 -7.17 -4.03
CA ARG A 26 5.43 -6.46 -5.30
C ARG A 26 6.54 -7.10 -6.12
N THR A 27 6.29 -7.22 -7.43
CA THR A 27 7.31 -7.63 -8.39
C THR A 27 8.19 -6.44 -8.75
N GLN A 28 9.36 -6.70 -9.36
CA GLN A 28 10.23 -5.63 -9.83
C GLN A 28 9.52 -4.73 -10.85
N ALA A 29 8.72 -5.32 -11.74
CA ALA A 29 7.95 -4.54 -12.72
C ALA A 29 6.97 -3.57 -12.04
N MET A 30 6.31 -4.00 -10.96
CA MET A 30 5.42 -3.13 -10.18
C MET A 30 6.19 -1.96 -9.56
N LEU A 31 7.37 -2.24 -8.99
CA LEU A 31 8.23 -1.22 -8.39
C LEU A 31 8.75 -0.24 -9.43
N ASP A 32 9.19 -0.73 -10.57
CA ASP A 32 9.73 0.09 -11.66
C ASP A 32 8.70 1.06 -12.24
N ASN A 33 7.42 0.71 -12.15
CA ASN A 33 6.33 1.55 -12.67
C ASN A 33 5.95 2.71 -11.74
N LEU A 34 6.29 2.64 -10.46
CA LEU A 34 5.86 3.65 -9.48
C LEU A 34 6.29 5.08 -9.82
N PRO A 35 7.55 5.35 -10.25
CA PRO A 35 7.95 6.72 -10.56
C PRO A 35 7.15 7.35 -11.69
N SER A 36 6.71 6.56 -12.67
CA SER A 36 5.95 7.06 -13.82
C SER A 36 4.56 7.55 -13.43
N ILE A 37 4.04 7.15 -12.28
CA ILE A 37 2.71 7.51 -11.80
C ILE A 37 2.75 8.83 -11.03
N ASN A 38 3.92 9.28 -10.56
CA ASN A 38 4.06 10.48 -9.72
C ASN A 38 3.26 11.70 -10.20
N PRO A 39 3.23 12.04 -11.50
CA PRO A 39 2.46 13.20 -11.97
C PRO A 39 0.96 13.08 -11.77
N LEU A 40 0.43 11.87 -11.58
CA LEU A 40 -0.99 11.61 -11.39
C LEU A 40 -1.41 11.63 -9.92
N LEU A 41 -0.46 11.79 -8.99
CA LEU A 41 -0.69 11.63 -7.55
C LEU A 41 -0.83 12.97 -6.84
N ARG A 42 -1.68 12.98 -5.81
CA ARG A 42 -1.89 14.15 -4.95
C ARG A 42 -0.70 14.39 -4.03
N ASP A 43 -0.12 13.33 -3.47
CA ASP A 43 0.99 13.41 -2.51
C ASP A 43 2.03 12.33 -2.82
N PRO A 44 2.76 12.45 -3.95
CA PRO A 44 3.68 11.39 -4.39
C PRO A 44 4.85 11.15 -3.44
N TYR A 45 5.19 12.14 -2.61
CA TYR A 45 6.34 12.05 -1.70
C TYR A 45 5.93 11.82 -0.24
N SER A 46 4.64 11.53 0.00
CA SER A 46 4.10 11.21 1.33
C SER A 46 4.44 12.28 2.37
N LEU A 47 4.20 13.54 2.02
CA LEU A 47 4.44 14.68 2.91
C LEU A 47 3.45 14.73 4.06
N VAL A 48 2.23 14.22 3.84
CA VAL A 48 1.24 14.06 4.90
C VAL A 48 1.58 12.82 5.72
N GLU A 49 1.55 12.94 7.04
CA GLU A 49 1.94 11.86 7.95
C GLU A 49 0.86 10.77 8.03
N GLN A 50 0.86 9.87 7.06
CA GLN A 50 0.01 8.68 7.03
C GLN A 50 0.84 7.39 7.14
N GLN A 51 2.10 7.50 7.53
CA GLN A 51 3.03 6.39 7.64
C GLN A 51 4.06 6.64 8.73
N PRO A 52 4.64 5.58 9.32
CA PRO A 52 5.82 5.72 10.17
C PRO A 52 6.99 6.33 9.38
N SER A 53 7.87 7.05 10.08
CA SER A 53 9.01 7.73 9.43
C SER A 53 9.90 6.79 8.63
N TYR A 54 10.09 5.55 9.09
CA TYR A 54 10.94 4.56 8.42
C TYR A 54 10.33 4.01 7.12
N THR A 55 9.05 4.29 6.84
CA THR A 55 8.40 3.92 5.56
C THR A 55 8.13 5.15 4.68
N ARG A 56 8.66 6.32 5.05
CA ARG A 56 8.50 7.53 4.26
C ARG A 56 9.52 7.58 3.15
N ASN A 57 9.34 6.73 2.17
CA ASN A 57 10.15 6.63 0.97
C ASN A 57 9.25 6.42 -0.24
N GLU A 58 9.83 6.31 -1.43
CA GLU A 58 9.07 6.18 -2.68
C GLU A 58 8.23 4.90 -2.75
N TYR A 59 8.60 3.87 -2.00
CA TYR A 59 7.90 2.59 -1.96
C TYR A 59 6.90 2.50 -0.81
N ARG A 60 6.98 3.42 0.16
CA ARG A 60 6.20 3.45 1.39
C ARG A 60 6.30 2.15 2.18
N SER A 61 7.49 1.59 2.22
CA SER A 61 7.76 0.33 2.92
C SER A 61 9.20 0.25 3.38
N LEU A 62 9.46 -0.63 4.37
CA LEU A 62 10.82 -0.97 4.81
C LEU A 62 11.56 -1.75 3.74
N ASN A 63 10.91 -2.77 3.19
CA ASN A 63 11.42 -3.59 2.11
C ASN A 63 10.53 -3.35 0.89
N PRO A 64 11.10 -2.87 -0.24
CA PRO A 64 10.29 -2.56 -1.43
C PRO A 64 9.43 -3.71 -1.91
N GLU A 65 9.87 -4.95 -1.72
CA GLU A 65 9.13 -6.14 -2.14
C GLU A 65 7.79 -6.26 -1.42
N TYR A 66 7.68 -5.82 -0.15
CA TYR A 66 6.47 -5.99 0.65
C TYR A 66 5.84 -4.66 1.01
N LEU A 67 4.61 -4.45 0.54
CA LEU A 67 3.78 -3.30 0.89
C LEU A 67 2.77 -3.73 1.95
N ILE A 68 2.71 -2.99 3.06
CA ILE A 68 1.79 -3.25 4.16
C ILE A 68 0.97 -1.98 4.37
N LEU A 69 -0.35 -2.07 4.18
CA LEU A 69 -1.25 -0.93 4.26
C LEU A 69 -2.47 -1.25 5.10
N ILE A 70 -2.96 -0.26 5.83
CA ILE A 70 -4.28 -0.35 6.45
C ILE A 70 -5.31 -0.21 5.33
N GLY A 71 -6.12 -1.26 5.14
CA GLY A 71 -7.10 -1.34 4.06
C GLY A 71 -8.38 -0.57 4.35
N LEU A 72 -8.25 0.69 4.74
CA LEU A 72 -9.36 1.61 4.99
C LEU A 72 -9.15 2.88 4.20
N CYS A 73 -10.10 3.20 3.32
CA CYS A 73 -10.05 4.42 2.51
C CYS A 73 -10.03 5.65 3.42
N THR A 74 -9.11 6.57 3.14
CA THR A 74 -8.95 7.79 3.94
C THR A 74 -10.08 8.80 3.74
N HIS A 75 -11.03 8.53 2.84
CA HIS A 75 -12.24 9.35 2.68
C HIS A 75 -13.25 9.07 3.82
N LEU A 76 -13.90 7.87 3.81
CA LEU A 76 -14.93 7.51 4.78
C LEU A 76 -14.75 6.11 5.38
N GLY A 77 -13.55 5.52 5.26
CA GLY A 77 -13.24 4.25 5.92
C GLY A 77 -13.73 2.99 5.23
N CYS A 78 -14.21 3.06 3.98
CA CYS A 78 -14.53 1.86 3.21
C CYS A 78 -13.25 1.06 2.90
N SER A 79 -13.40 -0.25 2.68
CA SER A 79 -12.27 -1.12 2.37
C SER A 79 -11.94 -1.08 0.88
N PRO A 80 -10.78 -0.54 0.48
CA PRO A 80 -10.35 -0.58 -0.92
C PRO A 80 -10.05 -2.01 -1.35
N GLN A 81 -10.33 -2.29 -2.62
CA GLN A 81 -10.04 -3.59 -3.25
C GLN A 81 -8.72 -3.51 -3.99
N ILE A 82 -7.93 -4.58 -3.91
CA ILE A 82 -6.69 -4.69 -4.71
C ILE A 82 -7.03 -4.99 -6.17
N LYS A 83 -6.45 -4.21 -7.07
CA LYS A 83 -6.54 -4.38 -8.53
C LYS A 83 -5.13 -4.29 -9.10
N PRO A 84 -4.32 -5.36 -8.98
CA PRO A 84 -2.86 -5.25 -9.18
C PRO A 84 -2.44 -5.20 -10.64
N SER A 85 -3.28 -5.61 -11.58
CA SER A 85 -2.88 -5.79 -12.97
C SER A 85 -3.04 -4.50 -13.77
N LEU A 86 -2.10 -4.24 -14.69
CA LEU A 86 -2.22 -3.14 -15.65
C LEU A 86 -3.50 -3.29 -16.46
N GLY A 87 -4.26 -2.18 -16.58
CA GLY A 87 -5.49 -2.16 -17.36
C GLY A 87 -6.68 -2.87 -16.72
N GLU A 88 -6.55 -3.38 -15.49
CA GLU A 88 -7.61 -4.16 -14.85
C GLU A 88 -8.88 -3.34 -14.62
N LEU A 89 -8.73 -2.08 -14.19
CA LEU A 89 -9.86 -1.20 -13.90
C LEU A 89 -10.30 -0.40 -15.12
N ASN A 90 -9.34 0.11 -15.89
CA ASN A 90 -9.52 0.78 -17.16
C ASN A 90 -8.20 0.69 -17.94
N HIS A 91 -8.21 1.06 -19.25
CA HIS A 91 -7.04 0.84 -20.10
C HIS A 91 -5.78 1.62 -19.67
N LYS A 92 -5.92 2.65 -18.82
CA LYS A 92 -4.79 3.44 -18.29
C LYS A 92 -4.44 3.04 -16.84
N TRP A 93 -5.12 2.05 -16.29
CA TRP A 93 -4.94 1.65 -14.89
C TRP A 93 -3.54 1.08 -14.65
N PRO A 94 -2.74 1.67 -13.72
CA PRO A 94 -1.37 1.23 -13.50
C PRO A 94 -1.23 0.09 -12.51
N GLY A 95 -2.34 -0.39 -11.94
CA GLY A 95 -2.32 -1.28 -10.78
C GLY A 95 -2.42 -0.49 -9.49
N GLY A 96 -3.10 -1.03 -8.51
CA GLY A 96 -3.28 -0.39 -7.21
C GLY A 96 -4.54 -0.82 -6.50
N PHE A 97 -5.17 0.14 -5.81
CA PHE A 97 -6.37 -0.10 -5.01
C PHE A 97 -7.50 0.79 -5.50
N TYR A 98 -8.70 0.25 -5.45
CA TYR A 98 -9.93 0.95 -5.82
C TYR A 98 -10.95 0.87 -4.70
N CYS A 99 -11.44 2.01 -4.22
CA CYS A 99 -12.49 2.06 -3.22
C CYS A 99 -13.86 2.12 -3.89
N PRO A 100 -14.69 1.06 -3.78
CA PRO A 100 -15.97 1.01 -4.51
C PRO A 100 -17.03 1.96 -3.95
N CYS A 101 -16.86 2.49 -2.73
CA CYS A 101 -17.85 3.36 -2.12
C CYS A 101 -17.99 4.69 -2.86
N HIS A 102 -16.88 5.35 -3.20
CA HIS A 102 -16.89 6.66 -3.84
C HIS A 102 -15.84 6.78 -4.97
N GLY A 103 -15.22 5.68 -5.36
CA GLY A 103 -14.36 5.63 -6.54
C GLY A 103 -12.91 6.09 -6.34
N SER A 104 -12.44 6.31 -5.11
CA SER A 104 -11.06 6.71 -4.89
C SER A 104 -10.09 5.65 -5.38
N MET A 105 -9.01 6.09 -6.03
CA MET A 105 -7.98 5.23 -6.62
C MET A 105 -6.63 5.52 -5.96
N PHE A 106 -5.89 4.44 -5.69
CA PHE A 106 -4.55 4.49 -5.08
C PHE A 106 -3.64 3.60 -5.90
N ASP A 107 -2.34 3.95 -5.95
CA ASP A 107 -1.37 3.13 -6.66
C ASP A 107 -0.86 1.95 -5.80
N LEU A 108 0.13 1.21 -6.31
CA LEU A 108 0.73 0.07 -5.60
C LEU A 108 1.75 0.48 -4.52
N ALA A 109 1.73 1.71 -4.09
CA ALA A 109 2.35 2.20 -2.86
C ALA A 109 1.30 2.78 -1.91
N GLY A 110 0.01 2.67 -2.26
CA GLY A 110 -1.09 3.25 -1.50
C GLY A 110 -1.19 4.76 -1.63
N ARG A 111 -0.58 5.35 -2.66
CA ARG A 111 -0.61 6.81 -2.88
C ARG A 111 -1.87 7.18 -3.64
N VAL A 112 -2.60 8.17 -3.13
CA VAL A 112 -3.89 8.59 -3.71
C VAL A 112 -3.68 9.38 -4.99
N MET A 113 -4.51 9.12 -5.99
CA MET A 113 -4.51 9.88 -7.25
C MET A 113 -5.18 11.24 -7.06
N LYS A 114 -4.80 12.21 -7.91
CA LYS A 114 -5.39 13.56 -7.92
C LYS A 114 -6.87 13.50 -8.22
N GLY A 115 -7.63 14.42 -7.64
CA GLY A 115 -9.05 14.57 -7.94
C GLY A 115 -9.95 13.52 -7.31
N MET A 116 -9.42 12.67 -6.45
CA MET A 116 -10.18 11.63 -5.77
C MET A 116 -10.83 12.14 -4.49
N PRO A 117 -11.97 11.52 -4.04
CA PRO A 117 -12.59 11.87 -2.76
C PRO A 117 -11.66 11.69 -1.56
N ALA A 118 -10.81 10.66 -1.57
CA ALA A 118 -9.86 10.42 -0.49
C ALA A 118 -8.81 11.56 -0.44
N PRO A 119 -8.62 12.21 0.71
CA PRO A 119 -7.72 13.36 0.81
C PRO A 119 -6.25 12.99 0.95
N THR A 120 -5.94 11.79 1.41
CA THR A 120 -4.58 11.36 1.74
C THR A 120 -4.29 9.95 1.24
N ASN A 121 -3.00 9.60 1.23
CA ASN A 121 -2.56 8.25 0.93
C ASN A 121 -3.11 7.25 1.97
N LEU A 122 -3.18 5.98 1.62
CA LEU A 122 -3.55 4.94 2.58
C LEU A 122 -2.52 4.88 3.71
N ARG A 123 -2.99 4.59 4.92
CA ARG A 123 -2.11 4.54 6.09
C ARG A 123 -1.25 3.29 6.08
N VAL A 124 0.00 3.46 6.53
CA VAL A 124 0.92 2.36 6.79
C VAL A 124 0.94 2.13 8.30
N PRO A 125 0.64 0.91 8.79
CA PRO A 125 0.73 0.63 10.23
C PRO A 125 2.20 0.50 10.66
N PRO A 126 2.51 0.62 11.94
CA PRO A 126 3.84 0.24 12.43
C PRO A 126 4.06 -1.26 12.22
N TYR A 127 5.25 -1.64 11.80
CA TYR A 127 5.59 -3.05 11.61
C TYR A 127 7.10 -3.23 11.54
N HIS A 128 7.54 -4.49 11.68
CA HIS A 128 8.92 -4.89 11.42
C HIS A 128 8.97 -6.35 10.99
N PHE A 129 10.13 -6.80 10.54
CA PHE A 129 10.37 -8.20 10.19
C PHE A 129 11.25 -8.84 11.24
N ILE A 130 10.89 -10.05 11.70
CA ILE A 130 11.73 -10.89 12.55
C ILE A 130 12.81 -11.56 11.70
N ASP A 131 12.42 -12.01 10.50
CA ASP A 131 13.30 -12.59 9.49
C ASP A 131 12.76 -12.25 8.10
N ALA A 132 13.34 -12.83 7.04
CA ALA A 132 12.99 -12.50 5.66
C ALA A 132 11.52 -12.76 5.31
N HIS A 133 10.84 -13.62 6.06
CA HIS A 133 9.47 -14.07 5.74
C HIS A 133 8.47 -13.91 6.89
N THR A 134 8.88 -13.33 8.03
CA THR A 134 7.99 -13.19 9.18
C THR A 134 7.80 -11.73 9.55
N LEU A 135 6.55 -11.27 9.41
CA LEU A 135 6.14 -9.89 9.65
C LEU A 135 5.44 -9.77 11.00
N VAL A 136 5.78 -8.73 11.77
CA VAL A 136 5.06 -8.33 13.00
C VAL A 136 4.41 -6.98 12.76
N ILE A 137 3.10 -6.92 12.85
CA ILE A 137 2.31 -5.69 12.71
C ILE A 137 2.01 -5.13 14.08
N GLY A 138 2.10 -3.80 14.23
CA GLY A 138 1.77 -3.11 15.47
C GLY A 138 2.97 -2.75 16.34
N GLU A 139 4.17 -3.07 15.88
CA GLU A 139 5.41 -2.74 16.57
C GLU A 139 6.41 -2.10 15.60
N ASP A 140 7.07 -1.03 16.04
CA ASP A 140 8.13 -0.40 15.26
C ASP A 140 9.38 -1.28 15.22
N PRO A 141 10.26 -1.13 14.20
CA PRO A 141 11.55 -1.80 14.20
C PRO A 141 12.35 -1.43 15.44
N ARG A 142 13.02 -2.43 16.04
CA ARG A 142 13.87 -2.18 17.20
C ARG A 142 15.16 -1.53 16.75
N LEU A 143 15.52 -0.44 17.41
CA LEU A 143 16.85 0.15 17.29
C LEU A 143 17.79 -0.68 18.18
N VAL A 144 18.74 -1.33 17.57
CA VAL A 144 19.77 -2.09 18.29
C VAL A 144 21.05 -1.26 18.38
#